data_475ed94ea0d9c07ddba88a8d638da9d1
#
_entry.id   475ed94ea0d9c07ddba88a8d638da9d1
#
_cell.length_a   1.000
_cell.length_b   1.000
_cell.length_c   1.000
_cell.angle_alpha   90.00
_cell.angle_beta   90.00
_cell.angle_gamma   90.00
#
_symmetry.space_group_name_H-M   'P 1'
#
loop_
_entity.id
_entity.type
_entity.pdbx_description
1 polymer ?
#
loop_
_entity_poly.entity_id
_entity_poly.type
_entity_poly.pdbx_seq_one_letter_code
_entity_poly.pdbx_strand_id
1 'polypeptide(L)'
;FRFDGAKHIETPDDDPSFASDFWPTVIGGADAYAKSLGRNVYFYGEVLDSPGQLPLAAYTKHMAVTDNSWGRGLLNEVNRGSVASIANGYNKSAAANQLVVWAECHDDFATTAGHNTSKISVTSINKTWALIAARADVMPLYFGRPSDFMSTLMGEASITGWAQPEVKAVNLFHNAFVGQDELTGV
;
A
#
# COMPACT_ATOMS: atom_id res chain seq x y z
N PHE A 1 -8.57 3.76 7.88
CA PHE A 1 -8.55 5.12 7.32
C PHE A 1 -7.26 5.36 6.56
N ARG A 2 -7.34 6.00 5.38
CA ARG A 2 -6.20 6.48 4.61
C ARG A 2 -6.08 8.00 4.76
N PHE A 3 -4.89 8.46 5.04
CA PHE A 3 -4.55 9.88 5.00
C PHE A 3 -3.76 10.15 3.72
N ASP A 4 -4.35 10.94 2.85
CA ASP A 4 -3.76 11.35 1.58
C ASP A 4 -2.64 12.36 1.82
N GLY A 5 -1.56 12.28 1.03
CA GLY A 5 -0.45 13.22 1.12
C GLY A 5 0.13 13.41 2.53
N ALA A 6 0.09 12.37 3.37
CA ALA A 6 0.47 12.46 4.79
C ALA A 6 1.89 13.01 4.99
N LYS A 7 2.78 12.81 4.02
CA LYS A 7 4.15 13.33 4.03
C LYS A 7 4.26 14.88 4.06
N HIS A 8 3.18 15.58 3.78
CA HIS A 8 3.13 17.05 3.79
C HIS A 8 2.70 17.63 5.14
N ILE A 9 2.48 16.78 6.13
CA ILE A 9 2.18 17.17 7.50
C ILE A 9 3.30 16.63 8.38
N GLU A 10 3.94 17.51 9.09
CA GLU A 10 5.08 17.23 9.94
C GLU A 10 4.71 16.32 11.11
N THR A 11 5.72 15.70 11.69
CA THR A 11 5.61 14.86 12.89
C THR A 11 6.27 15.54 14.08
N PRO A 12 6.10 15.04 15.32
CA PRO A 12 6.85 15.56 16.46
C PRO A 12 8.38 15.37 16.35
N ASP A 13 8.85 14.54 15.41
CA ASP A 13 10.28 14.27 15.19
C ASP A 13 10.94 15.26 14.21
N ASP A 14 10.18 16.20 13.68
CA ASP A 14 10.70 17.20 12.76
C ASP A 14 11.54 18.27 13.50
N ASP A 15 12.21 19.13 12.73
CA ASP A 15 12.85 20.33 13.29
C ASP A 15 11.86 21.05 14.21
N PRO A 16 12.28 21.50 15.41
CA PRO A 16 11.39 22.16 16.36
C PRO A 16 10.61 23.37 15.82
N SER A 17 11.11 23.98 14.73
CA SER A 17 10.42 25.08 14.05
C SER A 17 9.20 24.62 13.23
N PHE A 18 9.11 23.32 12.92
CA PHE A 18 8.07 22.72 12.09
C PHE A 18 7.36 21.55 12.76
N ALA A 19 7.92 21.02 13.87
CA ALA A 19 7.38 19.88 14.58
C ALA A 19 5.89 20.06 14.90
N SER A 20 5.11 19.02 14.66
CA SER A 20 3.66 19.06 14.82
C SER A 20 3.16 17.85 15.61
N ASP A 21 2.23 18.05 16.50
CA ASP A 21 1.51 17.00 17.22
C ASP A 21 0.23 16.55 16.51
N PHE A 22 0.05 16.93 15.27
CA PHE A 22 -1.15 16.60 14.48
C PHE A 22 -1.42 15.09 14.46
N TRP A 23 -0.42 14.29 14.11
CA TRP A 23 -0.61 12.84 13.98
C TRP A 23 -0.93 12.16 15.33
N PRO A 24 -0.17 12.35 16.40
CA PRO A 24 -0.51 11.76 17.70
C PRO A 24 -1.88 12.25 18.20
N THR A 25 -2.25 13.49 17.95
CA THR A 25 -3.55 14.04 18.37
C THR A 25 -4.70 13.43 17.58
N VAL A 26 -4.63 13.45 16.25
CA VAL A 26 -5.73 12.99 15.38
C VAL A 26 -5.89 11.47 15.48
N ILE A 27 -4.80 10.73 15.32
CA ILE A 27 -4.84 9.25 15.33
C ILE A 27 -5.10 8.75 16.73
N GLY A 28 -4.42 9.30 17.75
CA GLY A 28 -4.64 8.90 19.13
C GLY A 28 -6.07 9.15 19.60
N GLY A 29 -6.65 10.32 19.24
CA GLY A 29 -8.05 10.62 19.54
C GLY A 29 -9.03 9.70 18.83
N ALA A 30 -8.80 9.43 17.54
CA ALA A 30 -9.65 8.55 16.75
C ALA A 30 -9.57 7.09 17.23
N ASP A 31 -8.38 6.60 17.57
CA ASP A 31 -8.16 5.26 18.10
C ASP A 31 -8.82 5.09 19.49
N ALA A 32 -8.64 6.07 20.37
CA ALA A 32 -9.28 6.07 21.69
C ALA A 32 -10.81 6.04 21.57
N TYR A 33 -11.37 6.84 20.66
CA TYR A 33 -12.81 6.84 20.42
C TYR A 33 -13.28 5.49 19.87
N ALA A 34 -12.60 4.94 18.87
CA ALA A 34 -12.94 3.63 18.30
C ALA A 34 -12.90 2.52 19.38
N LYS A 35 -11.88 2.51 20.21
CA LYS A 35 -11.75 1.58 21.33
C LYS A 35 -12.89 1.72 22.35
N SER A 36 -13.34 2.93 22.61
CA SER A 36 -14.51 3.16 23.49
C SER A 36 -15.81 2.53 22.94
N LEU A 37 -15.85 2.31 21.62
CA LEU A 37 -16.95 1.63 20.91
C LEU A 37 -16.68 0.12 20.71
N GLY A 38 -15.61 -0.44 21.27
CA GLY A 38 -15.20 -1.83 21.06
C GLY A 38 -14.74 -2.11 19.64
N ARG A 39 -14.21 -1.09 18.92
CA ARG A 39 -13.76 -1.20 17.53
C ARG A 39 -12.25 -1.04 17.44
N ASN A 40 -11.64 -1.81 16.54
CA ASN A 40 -10.26 -1.61 16.10
C ASN A 40 -10.27 -0.90 14.76
N VAL A 41 -9.39 0.08 14.60
CA VAL A 41 -9.26 0.86 13.37
C VAL A 41 -7.82 0.76 12.87
N TYR A 42 -7.67 0.50 11.58
CA TYR A 42 -6.39 0.55 10.91
C TYR A 42 -6.20 1.92 10.24
N PHE A 43 -5.08 2.57 10.56
CA PHE A 43 -4.72 3.87 10.03
C PHE A 43 -3.46 3.73 9.17
N TYR A 44 -3.47 4.33 7.99
CA TYR A 44 -2.26 4.44 7.18
C TYR A 44 -2.21 5.75 6.41
N GLY A 45 -1.01 6.24 6.21
CA GLY A 45 -0.73 7.46 5.47
C GLY A 45 -0.07 7.18 4.13
N GLU A 46 -0.41 7.97 3.14
CA GLU A 46 0.39 8.04 1.93
C GLU A 46 1.67 8.82 2.22
N VAL A 47 2.73 8.08 2.47
CA VAL A 47 4.07 8.62 2.70
C VAL A 47 4.98 8.04 1.64
N LEU A 48 5.22 8.83 0.60
CA LEU A 48 6.15 8.45 -0.47
C LEU A 48 7.57 8.74 -0.02
N ASP A 49 8.41 7.71 -0.05
CA ASP A 49 9.83 7.86 0.26
C ASP A 49 10.49 8.75 -0.80
N SER A 50 11.00 9.89 -0.37
CA SER A 50 11.59 10.90 -1.26
C SER A 50 12.78 11.57 -0.57
N PRO A 51 13.85 11.86 -1.30
CA PRO A 51 15.00 12.58 -0.74
C PRO A 51 14.61 13.90 -0.08
N GLY A 52 15.18 14.19 1.07
CA GLY A 52 14.96 15.44 1.80
C GLY A 52 13.67 15.50 2.63
N GLN A 53 12.94 14.40 2.75
CA GLN A 53 11.77 14.28 3.62
C GLN A 53 12.10 13.51 4.89
N LEU A 54 11.21 13.60 5.89
CA LEU A 54 11.32 12.79 7.09
C LEU A 54 11.34 11.30 6.73
N PRO A 55 12.15 10.49 7.43
CA PRO A 55 12.18 9.06 7.22
C PRO A 55 10.83 8.43 7.55
N LEU A 56 10.47 7.33 6.88
CA LEU A 56 9.23 6.58 7.15
C LEU A 56 9.06 6.24 8.63
N ALA A 57 10.18 6.00 9.34
CA ALA A 57 10.18 5.71 10.77
C ALA A 57 9.55 6.81 11.64
N ALA A 58 9.54 8.07 11.20
CA ALA A 58 8.86 9.15 11.92
C ALA A 58 7.34 8.95 11.87
N TYR A 59 6.80 8.56 10.72
CA TYR A 59 5.37 8.34 10.53
C TYR A 59 4.90 7.01 11.12
N THR A 60 5.72 5.96 11.08
CA THR A 60 5.33 4.63 11.59
C THR A 60 5.18 4.55 13.11
N LYS A 61 5.58 5.59 13.83
CA LYS A 61 5.22 5.79 15.24
C LYS A 61 3.73 6.03 15.45
N HIS A 62 3.03 6.48 14.42
CA HIS A 62 1.64 6.93 14.52
C HIS A 62 0.68 6.09 13.66
N MET A 63 1.12 5.63 12.51
CA MET A 63 0.27 4.91 11.54
C MET A 63 1.13 4.00 10.65
N ALA A 64 0.50 3.09 9.92
CA ALA A 64 1.15 2.41 8.82
C ALA A 64 1.40 3.37 7.64
N VAL A 65 2.31 3.01 6.74
CA VAL A 65 2.70 3.85 5.61
C VAL A 65 2.68 3.04 4.31
N THR A 66 2.61 3.74 3.20
CA THR A 66 2.64 3.10 1.89
C THR A 66 4.06 2.70 1.49
N ASP A 67 4.21 1.53 0.86
CA ASP A 67 5.43 1.12 0.16
C ASP A 67 5.12 0.89 -1.33
N ASN A 68 5.11 1.96 -2.08
CA ASN A 68 4.85 1.93 -3.52
C ASN A 68 6.06 1.49 -4.35
N SER A 69 7.27 1.67 -3.84
CA SER A 69 8.49 1.37 -4.58
C SER A 69 8.67 -0.13 -4.81
N TRP A 70 8.42 -0.94 -3.79
CA TRP A 70 8.53 -2.39 -3.91
C TRP A 70 7.46 -2.96 -4.85
N GLY A 71 6.19 -2.58 -4.68
CA GLY A 71 5.09 -3.03 -5.53
C GLY A 71 5.30 -2.66 -7.00
N ARG A 72 5.73 -1.44 -7.29
CA ARG A 72 6.10 -1.00 -8.65
C ARG A 72 7.28 -1.78 -9.22
N GLY A 73 8.30 -2.05 -8.40
CA GLY A 73 9.44 -2.87 -8.79
C GLY A 73 9.02 -4.26 -9.24
N LEU A 74 8.21 -4.94 -8.43
CA LEU A 74 7.64 -6.24 -8.75
C LEU A 74 6.80 -6.22 -10.02
N LEU A 75 5.92 -5.23 -10.18
CA LEU A 75 5.09 -5.10 -11.38
C LEU A 75 5.94 -4.95 -12.64
N ASN A 76 6.99 -4.14 -12.59
CA ASN A 76 7.90 -3.95 -13.71
C ASN A 76 8.62 -5.26 -14.08
N GLU A 77 9.03 -6.06 -13.11
CA GLU A 77 9.66 -7.35 -13.38
C GLU A 77 8.67 -8.37 -13.95
N VAL A 78 7.53 -8.54 -13.31
CA VAL A 78 6.47 -9.45 -13.79
C VAL A 78 6.07 -9.10 -15.22
N ASN A 79 5.95 -7.81 -15.53
CA ASN A 79 5.60 -7.37 -16.89
C ASN A 79 6.70 -7.67 -17.92
N ARG A 80 7.95 -7.84 -17.47
CA ARG A 80 9.09 -8.29 -18.30
C ARG A 80 9.29 -9.81 -18.30
N GLY A 81 8.44 -10.55 -17.59
CA GLY A 81 8.55 -12.01 -17.48
C GLY A 81 9.59 -12.50 -16.46
N SER A 82 9.96 -11.67 -15.50
CA SER A 82 10.91 -11.99 -14.42
C SER A 82 10.24 -11.87 -13.05
N VAL A 83 10.81 -12.55 -12.07
CA VAL A 83 10.46 -12.44 -10.65
C VAL A 83 11.72 -12.44 -9.76
N ALA A 84 12.88 -12.10 -10.33
CA ALA A 84 14.17 -12.22 -9.66
C ALA A 84 14.28 -11.34 -8.40
N SER A 85 13.64 -10.16 -8.38
CA SER A 85 13.71 -9.25 -7.22
C SER A 85 12.66 -9.52 -6.14
N ILE A 86 11.85 -10.55 -6.25
CA ILE A 86 10.86 -10.86 -5.21
C ILE A 86 11.51 -11.03 -3.84
N ALA A 87 12.73 -11.58 -3.81
CA ALA A 87 13.49 -11.78 -2.59
C ALA A 87 14.02 -10.48 -1.96
N ASN A 88 14.04 -9.36 -2.69
CA ASN A 88 14.56 -8.09 -2.16
C ASN A 88 13.65 -7.45 -1.11
N GLY A 89 12.39 -7.83 -1.07
CA GLY A 89 11.46 -7.42 -0.03
C GLY A 89 11.10 -5.94 -0.06
N TYR A 90 10.44 -5.54 0.99
CA TYR A 90 9.87 -4.23 1.20
C TYR A 90 10.88 -3.22 1.74
N ASN A 91 10.41 -1.98 1.87
CA ASN A 91 11.19 -0.94 2.52
C ASN A 91 11.58 -1.34 3.95
N LYS A 92 12.88 -1.42 4.22
CA LYS A 92 13.42 -1.85 5.51
C LYS A 92 13.39 -0.76 6.59
N SER A 93 12.97 0.46 6.24
CA SER A 93 12.83 1.56 7.20
C SER A 93 11.55 1.47 8.05
N ALA A 94 10.68 0.50 7.77
CA ALA A 94 9.48 0.22 8.53
C ALA A 94 9.32 -1.29 8.76
N ALA A 95 8.60 -1.68 9.80
CA ALA A 95 8.21 -3.07 10.00
C ALA A 95 7.22 -3.50 8.90
N ALA A 96 7.29 -4.76 8.46
CA ALA A 96 6.45 -5.25 7.37
C ALA A 96 4.95 -5.06 7.63
N ASN A 97 4.49 -5.29 8.86
CA ASN A 97 3.10 -5.10 9.28
C ASN A 97 2.66 -3.61 9.36
N GLN A 98 3.58 -2.69 9.13
CA GLN A 98 3.32 -1.26 9.02
C GLN A 98 3.38 -0.77 7.57
N LEU A 99 3.49 -1.67 6.60
CA LEU A 99 3.58 -1.36 5.17
C LEU A 99 2.30 -1.74 4.44
N VAL A 100 1.73 -0.76 3.73
CA VAL A 100 0.63 -0.98 2.79
C VAL A 100 1.21 -1.02 1.39
N VAL A 101 1.04 -2.16 0.71
CA VAL A 101 1.66 -2.44 -0.58
C VAL A 101 0.61 -2.77 -1.63
N TRP A 102 0.83 -2.34 -2.85
CA TRP A 102 -0.04 -2.61 -4.00
C TRP A 102 0.76 -2.88 -5.28
N ALA A 103 0.14 -3.58 -6.21
CA ALA A 103 0.67 -3.73 -7.56
C ALA A 103 0.52 -2.42 -8.37
N GLU A 104 -0.59 -1.75 -8.19
CA GLU A 104 -0.90 -0.43 -8.75
C GLU A 104 -1.93 0.28 -7.86
N CYS A 105 -2.01 1.60 -8.00
CA CYS A 105 -3.03 2.41 -7.37
C CYS A 105 -3.68 3.36 -8.40
N HIS A 106 -4.62 4.18 -7.96
CA HIS A 106 -5.29 5.15 -8.82
C HIS A 106 -4.32 6.13 -9.49
N ASP A 107 -3.29 6.57 -8.78
CA ASP A 107 -2.26 7.46 -9.34
C ASP A 107 -1.42 6.75 -10.40
N ASP A 108 -1.02 5.50 -10.17
CA ASP A 108 -0.29 4.71 -11.16
C ASP A 108 -1.12 4.47 -12.41
N PHE A 109 -2.43 4.22 -12.26
CA PHE A 109 -3.33 3.93 -13.35
C PHE A 109 -3.70 5.18 -14.17
N ALA A 110 -3.98 6.29 -13.51
CA ALA A 110 -4.52 7.50 -14.13
C ALA A 110 -3.46 8.55 -14.51
N THR A 111 -2.21 8.38 -14.07
CA THR A 111 -1.17 9.37 -14.34
C THR A 111 -0.77 9.44 -15.81
N THR A 112 -0.47 10.64 -16.28
CA THR A 112 0.16 10.87 -17.59
C THR A 112 1.69 10.86 -17.50
N ALA A 113 2.25 10.87 -16.29
CA ALA A 113 3.67 10.96 -16.04
C ALA A 113 4.27 9.58 -15.69
N GLY A 114 4.99 8.97 -16.59
CA GLY A 114 6.00 7.93 -16.36
C GLY A 114 5.57 6.57 -15.80
N HIS A 115 4.57 6.48 -14.95
CA HIS A 115 4.14 5.25 -14.28
C HIS A 115 2.73 4.79 -14.67
N ASN A 116 2.29 5.13 -15.87
CA ASN A 116 0.96 4.77 -16.34
C ASN A 116 0.82 3.25 -16.49
N THR A 117 0.07 2.62 -15.61
CA THR A 117 -0.18 1.18 -15.63
C THR A 117 -1.39 0.77 -16.47
N SER A 118 -2.14 1.72 -17.02
CA SER A 118 -3.37 1.43 -17.79
C SER A 118 -3.14 0.50 -18.97
N LYS A 119 -1.94 0.49 -19.53
CA LYS A 119 -1.54 -0.38 -20.66
C LYS A 119 -0.99 -1.73 -20.21
N ILE A 120 -0.76 -1.93 -18.92
CA ILE A 120 -0.29 -3.20 -18.37
C ILE A 120 -1.48 -4.16 -18.28
N SER A 121 -1.27 -5.41 -18.69
CA SER A 121 -2.33 -6.40 -18.68
C SER A 121 -2.83 -6.71 -17.27
N VAL A 122 -4.12 -6.95 -17.12
CA VAL A 122 -4.70 -7.41 -15.85
C VAL A 122 -4.02 -8.68 -15.35
N THR A 123 -3.58 -9.56 -16.26
CA THR A 123 -2.82 -10.77 -15.91
C THR A 123 -1.51 -10.43 -15.19
N SER A 124 -0.75 -9.42 -15.66
CA SER A 124 0.48 -8.98 -14.98
C SER A 124 0.17 -8.36 -13.63
N ILE A 125 -0.90 -7.58 -13.52
CA ILE A 125 -1.37 -7.03 -12.24
C ILE A 125 -1.73 -8.16 -11.26
N ASN A 126 -2.53 -9.14 -11.68
CA ASN A 126 -2.94 -10.25 -10.82
C ASN A 126 -1.74 -11.13 -10.39
N LYS A 127 -0.77 -11.35 -11.26
CA LYS A 127 0.49 -12.04 -10.90
C LYS A 127 1.28 -11.25 -9.84
N THR A 128 1.42 -9.95 -10.02
CA THR A 128 2.10 -9.09 -9.05
C THR A 128 1.33 -9.05 -7.73
N TRP A 129 0.01 -8.97 -7.79
CA TRP A 129 -0.85 -9.10 -6.62
C TRP A 129 -0.61 -10.40 -5.86
N ALA A 130 -0.53 -11.52 -6.55
CA ALA A 130 -0.27 -12.81 -5.93
C ALA A 130 1.07 -12.84 -5.19
N LEU A 131 2.12 -12.22 -5.76
CA LEU A 131 3.43 -12.13 -5.12
C LEU A 131 3.40 -11.24 -3.87
N ILE A 132 2.70 -10.12 -3.91
CA ILE A 132 2.53 -9.20 -2.76
C ILE A 132 1.73 -9.88 -1.66
N ALA A 133 0.57 -10.43 -2.00
CA ALA A 133 -0.35 -11.02 -1.02
C ALA A 133 0.09 -12.41 -0.53
N ALA A 134 1.12 -13.02 -1.13
CA ALA A 134 1.79 -14.20 -0.57
C ALA A 134 2.69 -13.85 0.63
N ARG A 135 2.98 -12.56 0.87
CA ARG A 135 3.80 -12.12 2.01
C ARG A 135 2.93 -12.06 3.27
N ALA A 136 3.47 -12.60 4.37
CA ALA A 136 2.68 -12.83 5.59
C ALA A 136 2.35 -11.55 6.37
N ASP A 137 3.21 -10.55 6.33
CA ASP A 137 3.13 -9.43 7.27
C ASP A 137 2.66 -8.10 6.66
N VAL A 138 2.82 -7.90 5.37
CA VAL A 138 2.38 -6.65 4.73
C VAL A 138 0.85 -6.56 4.60
N MET A 139 0.32 -5.35 4.57
CA MET A 139 -1.08 -5.09 4.23
C MET A 139 -1.21 -4.91 2.72
N PRO A 140 -1.67 -5.92 1.98
CA PRO A 140 -1.87 -5.80 0.54
C PRO A 140 -3.14 -5.03 0.23
N LEU A 141 -3.07 -4.12 -0.75
CA LEU A 141 -4.21 -3.33 -1.22
C LEU A 141 -4.41 -3.57 -2.72
N TYR A 142 -5.56 -4.14 -3.08
CA TYR A 142 -5.93 -4.38 -4.48
C TYR A 142 -6.65 -3.17 -5.06
N PHE A 143 -6.15 -2.64 -6.17
CA PHE A 143 -6.82 -1.56 -6.90
C PHE A 143 -7.80 -2.13 -7.93
N GLY A 144 -9.08 -1.86 -7.74
CA GLY A 144 -10.12 -2.18 -8.72
C GLY A 144 -10.13 -1.13 -9.83
N ARG A 145 -9.61 -1.49 -11.00
CA ARG A 145 -9.57 -0.57 -12.15
C ARG A 145 -10.97 -0.09 -12.55
N PRO A 146 -11.12 1.16 -12.98
CA PRO A 146 -12.34 1.61 -13.64
C PRO A 146 -12.60 0.81 -14.92
N SER A 147 -13.84 0.77 -15.39
CA SER A 147 -14.21 0.08 -16.64
C SER A 147 -13.59 0.73 -17.86
N ASP A 148 -13.41 2.03 -17.83
CA ASP A 148 -12.75 2.82 -18.85
C ASP A 148 -11.94 3.95 -18.20
N PHE A 149 -10.65 4.01 -18.55
CA PHE A 149 -9.71 4.99 -18.01
C PHE A 149 -10.15 6.46 -18.20
N MET A 150 -10.80 6.76 -19.31
CA MET A 150 -11.13 8.13 -19.69
C MET A 150 -12.59 8.51 -19.41
N SER A 151 -13.49 7.57 -19.31
CA SER A 151 -14.92 7.84 -19.26
C SER A 151 -15.63 7.43 -17.98
N THR A 152 -14.99 6.59 -17.14
CA THR A 152 -15.58 6.22 -15.85
C THR A 152 -15.57 7.41 -14.91
N LEU A 153 -16.75 7.81 -14.45
CA LEU A 153 -16.91 8.94 -13.55
C LEU A 153 -16.64 8.55 -12.10
N MET A 154 -16.30 9.54 -11.29
CA MET A 154 -16.16 9.34 -9.85
C MET A 154 -17.48 8.83 -9.26
N GLY A 155 -17.41 7.76 -8.46
CA GLY A 155 -18.57 7.11 -7.86
C GLY A 155 -19.16 5.97 -8.70
N GLU A 156 -18.72 5.78 -9.93
CA GLU A 156 -19.07 4.59 -10.71
C GLU A 156 -18.32 3.36 -10.20
N ALA A 157 -18.97 2.20 -10.31
CA ALA A 157 -18.37 0.95 -9.87
C ALA A 157 -17.15 0.58 -10.73
N SER A 158 -16.08 0.12 -10.07
CA SER A 158 -14.93 -0.47 -10.75
C SER A 158 -15.31 -1.79 -11.42
N ILE A 159 -14.47 -2.27 -12.33
CA ILE A 159 -14.54 -3.65 -12.79
C ILE A 159 -14.35 -4.59 -11.61
N THR A 160 -14.99 -5.75 -11.64
CA THR A 160 -14.93 -6.75 -10.57
C THR A 160 -13.65 -7.60 -10.60
N GLY A 161 -12.51 -6.99 -10.93
CA GLY A 161 -11.21 -7.68 -10.98
C GLY A 161 -10.85 -8.36 -9.66
N TRP A 162 -11.21 -7.75 -8.54
CA TRP A 162 -11.03 -8.30 -7.19
C TRP A 162 -11.83 -9.59 -6.94
N ALA A 163 -12.90 -9.83 -7.70
CA ALA A 163 -13.74 -11.02 -7.59
C ALA A 163 -13.32 -12.17 -8.53
N GLN A 164 -12.29 -11.97 -9.35
CA GLN A 164 -11.72 -13.03 -10.17
C GLN A 164 -11.29 -14.20 -9.30
N PRO A 165 -11.49 -15.46 -9.73
CA PRO A 165 -11.21 -16.65 -8.91
C PRO A 165 -9.78 -16.70 -8.38
N GLU A 166 -8.80 -16.34 -9.19
CA GLU A 166 -7.38 -16.30 -8.81
C GLU A 166 -7.09 -15.22 -7.76
N VAL A 167 -7.65 -14.02 -7.90
CA VAL A 167 -7.47 -12.94 -6.92
C VAL A 167 -8.13 -13.31 -5.60
N LYS A 168 -9.34 -13.86 -5.66
CA LYS A 168 -10.05 -14.34 -4.47
C LYS A 168 -9.28 -15.45 -3.74
N ALA A 169 -8.72 -16.42 -4.48
CA ALA A 169 -7.92 -17.49 -3.90
C ALA A 169 -6.68 -16.95 -3.17
N VAL A 170 -5.98 -15.98 -3.78
CA VAL A 170 -4.82 -15.32 -3.18
C VAL A 170 -5.21 -14.54 -1.92
N ASN A 171 -6.36 -13.84 -1.93
CA ASN A 171 -6.85 -13.13 -0.75
C ASN A 171 -7.18 -14.10 0.41
N LEU A 172 -7.80 -15.23 0.10
CA LEU A 172 -8.08 -16.26 1.11
C LEU A 172 -6.79 -16.85 1.68
N PHE A 173 -5.79 -17.10 0.81
CA PHE A 173 -4.47 -17.56 1.25
C PHE A 173 -3.83 -16.54 2.20
N HIS A 174 -3.74 -15.27 1.80
CA HIS A 174 -3.17 -14.22 2.65
C HIS A 174 -3.86 -14.16 4.02
N ASN A 175 -5.20 -14.13 4.04
CA ASN A 175 -5.96 -14.05 5.29
C ASN A 175 -5.76 -15.27 6.21
N ALA A 176 -5.45 -16.43 5.64
CA ALA A 176 -5.18 -17.63 6.41
C ALA A 176 -3.77 -17.66 7.03
N PHE A 177 -2.81 -16.96 6.40
CA PHE A 177 -1.40 -17.01 6.77
C PHE A 177 -0.81 -15.68 7.26
N VAL A 178 -1.60 -14.63 7.35
CA VAL A 178 -1.15 -13.35 7.91
C VAL A 178 -0.55 -13.55 9.31
N GLY A 179 0.63 -12.98 9.53
CA GLY A 179 1.34 -13.08 10.80
C GLY A 179 2.02 -14.44 11.07
N GLN A 180 2.06 -15.33 10.08
CA GLN A 180 2.81 -16.60 10.19
C GLN A 180 4.26 -16.40 9.71
N ASP A 181 5.12 -17.36 10.06
CA ASP A 181 6.51 -17.38 9.58
C ASP A 181 6.54 -17.45 8.06
N GLU A 182 7.41 -16.65 7.47
CA GLU A 182 7.56 -16.49 6.03
C GLU A 182 8.84 -17.14 5.53
N LEU A 183 8.70 -18.03 4.55
CA LEU A 183 9.81 -18.59 3.81
C LEU A 183 9.86 -17.95 2.42
N THR A 184 10.86 -17.10 2.19
CA THR A 184 11.21 -16.60 0.86
C THR A 184 12.39 -17.39 0.34
N GLY A 185 12.09 -18.53 -0.29
CA GLY A 185 13.07 -19.33 -0.99
C GLY A 185 12.88 -19.21 -2.51
N VAL A 186 13.95 -19.14 -3.27
CA VAL A 186 13.96 -19.27 -4.72
C VAL A 186 14.58 -20.60 -5.06
#